data_b367189c687c100083e4f999d5e366cc
#
_entry.id   b367189c687c100083e4f999d5e366cc
#
_cell.length_a   1.000
_cell.length_b   1.000
_cell.length_c   1.000
_cell.angle_alpha   90.00
_cell.angle_beta   90.00
_cell.angle_gamma   90.00
#
_symmetry.space_group_name_H-M   'P 1'
#
loop_
_entity.id
_entity.type
_entity.pdbx_description
1 polymer ?
#
loop_
_entity_poly.entity_id
_entity_poly.type
_entity_poly.pdbx_seq_one_letter_code
_entity_poly.pdbx_strand_id
1 'polypeptide(L)'
;FPGMSMHFDVGRPRTIKSMKNAMDGDQLVFLCAQKDVYLEMPEKKDMFKVGTVAKVRQIVKAPDGIYRCYVEGLRKARLAEFYQYDDCYEADVRLVPNYSKDRLDDDEKLAVFRSVLDEFEEYVKVVPKMPEELYVQILGSKTPVQLFESLAFNIPLAFTDRQSLLEAPSVLDKLILMITMLSRETNVLSLERRIHSQVHSQIEESQREYYIREQIKALQN
;
A
#
# COMPACT_ATOMS: atom_id res chain seq x y z
N PHE A 1 -7.08 -0.52 5.07
CA PHE A 1 -6.91 -0.49 6.52
C PHE A 1 -8.17 0.06 7.18
N PRO A 2 -8.47 -0.30 8.46
CA PRO A 2 -9.44 0.42 9.27
C PRO A 2 -9.08 1.91 9.34
N GLY A 3 -10.09 2.79 9.29
CA GLY A 3 -9.90 4.24 9.26
C GLY A 3 -9.56 4.84 7.89
N MET A 4 -9.20 4.01 6.90
CA MET A 4 -8.83 4.46 5.57
C MET A 4 -10.04 4.50 4.64
N SER A 5 -10.19 5.60 3.90
CA SER A 5 -11.14 5.70 2.79
C SER A 5 -10.40 5.56 1.47
N MET A 6 -10.98 4.81 0.53
CA MET A 6 -10.34 4.59 -0.76
C MET A 6 -11.33 4.32 -1.89
N HIS A 7 -10.87 4.59 -3.11
CA HIS A 7 -11.56 4.17 -4.33
C HIS A 7 -10.83 2.97 -4.94
N PHE A 8 -11.57 2.04 -5.50
CA PHE A 8 -11.02 0.96 -6.31
C PHE A 8 -12.01 0.54 -7.38
N ASP A 9 -11.49 -0.04 -8.44
CA ASP A 9 -12.27 -0.47 -9.58
C ASP A 9 -12.60 -1.97 -9.47
N VAL A 10 -13.84 -2.32 -9.80
CA VAL A 10 -14.37 -3.69 -9.74
C VAL A 10 -14.85 -4.07 -11.13
N GLY A 11 -14.20 -5.06 -11.72
CA GLY A 11 -14.51 -5.56 -13.07
C GLY A 11 -15.12 -6.97 -13.10
N ARG A 12 -14.87 -7.79 -12.07
CA ARG A 12 -15.34 -9.19 -12.05
C ARG A 12 -16.85 -9.26 -11.74
N PRO A 13 -17.67 -9.96 -12.54
CA PRO A 13 -19.14 -9.97 -12.36
C PRO A 13 -19.62 -10.35 -10.97
N ARG A 14 -19.03 -11.40 -10.37
CA ARG A 14 -19.37 -11.86 -9.02
C ARG A 14 -19.07 -10.80 -7.94
N THR A 15 -17.91 -10.14 -8.05
CA THR A 15 -17.53 -9.07 -7.12
C THR A 15 -18.45 -7.86 -7.28
N ILE A 16 -18.82 -7.50 -8.52
CA ILE A 16 -19.80 -6.43 -8.79
C ILE A 16 -21.14 -6.77 -8.13
N LYS A 17 -21.59 -8.01 -8.25
CA LYS A 17 -22.87 -8.45 -7.64
C LYS A 17 -22.81 -8.39 -6.11
N SER A 18 -21.70 -8.87 -5.49
CA SER A 18 -21.50 -8.77 -4.05
C SER A 18 -21.55 -7.32 -3.57
N MET A 19 -20.90 -6.39 -4.28
CA MET A 19 -20.90 -4.96 -3.94
C MET A 19 -22.30 -4.35 -4.04
N LYS A 20 -23.09 -4.74 -5.06
CA LYS A 20 -24.48 -4.28 -5.20
C LYS A 20 -25.37 -4.83 -4.10
N ASN A 21 -25.27 -6.13 -3.81
CA ASN A 21 -26.02 -6.75 -2.72
C ASN A 21 -25.73 -6.03 -1.37
N ALA A 22 -24.47 -5.68 -1.12
CA ALA A 22 -24.11 -4.91 0.07
C ALA A 22 -24.76 -3.51 0.07
N MET A 23 -24.79 -2.79 -1.08
CA MET A 23 -25.44 -1.48 -1.16
C MET A 23 -26.95 -1.53 -0.91
N ASP A 24 -27.60 -2.61 -1.35
CA ASP A 24 -29.03 -2.82 -1.14
C ASP A 24 -29.35 -3.28 0.30
N GLY A 25 -28.35 -3.74 1.05
CA GLY A 25 -28.43 -4.22 2.41
C GLY A 25 -27.87 -3.26 3.46
N ASP A 26 -26.94 -3.76 4.29
CA ASP A 26 -26.32 -3.04 5.41
C ASP A 26 -25.12 -2.16 4.99
N GLN A 27 -24.77 -2.19 3.71
CA GLN A 27 -23.64 -1.49 3.11
C GLN A 27 -22.26 -2.01 3.60
N LEU A 28 -22.19 -3.18 4.21
CA LEU A 28 -20.96 -3.76 4.70
C LEU A 28 -20.39 -4.77 3.71
N VAL A 29 -19.07 -4.71 3.54
CA VAL A 29 -18.30 -5.68 2.76
C VAL A 29 -17.05 -6.08 3.54
N PHE A 30 -16.58 -7.29 3.31
CA PHE A 30 -15.29 -7.73 3.80
C PHE A 30 -14.28 -7.67 2.66
N LEU A 31 -13.34 -6.73 2.76
CA LEU A 31 -12.25 -6.56 1.81
C LEU A 31 -11.07 -7.44 2.23
N CYS A 32 -10.81 -8.46 1.43
CA CYS A 32 -9.75 -9.44 1.67
C CYS A 32 -8.91 -9.59 0.40
N ALA A 33 -7.59 -9.55 0.56
CA ALA A 33 -6.68 -9.71 -0.56
C ALA A 33 -6.56 -11.17 -0.98
N GLN A 34 -6.38 -11.40 -2.27
CA GLN A 34 -6.00 -12.67 -2.87
C GLN A 34 -4.46 -12.83 -2.79
N LYS A 35 -3.97 -14.05 -2.56
CA LYS A 35 -2.52 -14.32 -2.56
C LYS A 35 -1.94 -14.27 -3.97
N ASP A 36 -2.67 -14.81 -4.94
CA ASP A 36 -2.35 -14.75 -6.37
C ASP A 36 -3.39 -13.91 -7.10
N VAL A 37 -3.00 -12.74 -7.58
CA VAL A 37 -3.89 -11.77 -8.24
C VAL A 37 -4.42 -12.25 -9.60
N TYR A 38 -3.73 -13.21 -10.23
CA TYR A 38 -4.10 -13.74 -11.54
C TYR A 38 -5.17 -14.84 -11.48
N LEU A 39 -5.45 -15.37 -10.29
CA LEU A 39 -6.45 -16.41 -10.13
C LEU A 39 -7.86 -15.82 -10.27
N GLU A 40 -8.61 -16.23 -11.30
CA GLU A 40 -9.94 -15.68 -11.57
C GLU A 40 -11.00 -16.16 -10.56
N MET A 41 -10.88 -17.39 -10.10
CA MET A 41 -11.82 -18.03 -9.17
C MET A 41 -11.07 -18.50 -7.91
N PRO A 42 -10.80 -17.58 -6.95
CA PRO A 42 -10.06 -17.92 -5.75
C PRO A 42 -10.91 -18.77 -4.80
N GLU A 43 -10.31 -19.82 -4.24
CA GLU A 43 -10.87 -20.58 -3.11
C GLU A 43 -10.44 -19.92 -1.77
N LYS A 44 -11.01 -20.39 -0.65
CA LYS A 44 -10.65 -19.92 0.70
C LYS A 44 -9.14 -19.99 0.97
N LYS A 45 -8.45 -21.03 0.48
CA LYS A 45 -6.98 -21.20 0.65
C LYS A 45 -6.16 -20.12 -0.06
N ASP A 46 -6.72 -19.54 -1.13
CA ASP A 46 -6.07 -18.54 -1.99
C ASP A 46 -6.26 -17.12 -1.45
N MET A 47 -7.10 -16.95 -0.43
CA MET A 47 -7.32 -15.69 0.25
C MET A 47 -6.38 -15.52 1.44
N PHE A 48 -6.00 -14.28 1.74
CA PHE A 48 -5.40 -13.98 3.03
C PHE A 48 -6.43 -14.16 4.15
N LYS A 49 -5.94 -14.45 5.36
CA LYS A 49 -6.83 -14.72 6.49
C LYS A 49 -7.36 -13.46 7.18
N VAL A 50 -6.69 -12.35 6.99
CA VAL A 50 -7.02 -11.07 7.64
C VAL A 50 -7.36 -10.06 6.56
N GLY A 51 -8.46 -9.37 6.78
CA GLY A 51 -8.96 -8.31 5.91
C GLY A 51 -9.60 -7.19 6.73
N THR A 52 -10.35 -6.34 6.04
CA THR A 52 -11.01 -5.18 6.63
C THR A 52 -12.50 -5.22 6.30
N VAL A 53 -13.34 -5.19 7.33
CA VAL A 53 -14.77 -4.85 7.15
C VAL A 53 -14.85 -3.38 6.80
N ALA A 54 -15.48 -3.07 5.68
CA ALA A 54 -15.60 -1.72 5.16
C ALA A 54 -17.06 -1.39 4.86
N LYS A 55 -17.38 -0.11 4.94
CA LYS A 55 -18.67 0.42 4.50
C LYS A 55 -18.56 0.91 3.07
N VAL A 56 -19.45 0.42 2.21
CA VAL A 56 -19.60 0.93 0.85
C VAL A 56 -20.37 2.24 0.90
N ARG A 57 -19.73 3.32 0.45
CA ARG A 57 -20.32 4.64 0.44
C ARG A 57 -20.94 4.99 -0.90
N GLN A 58 -20.31 4.54 -1.98
CA GLN A 58 -20.77 4.82 -3.34
C GLN A 58 -20.29 3.75 -4.32
N ILE A 59 -21.13 3.45 -5.30
CA ILE A 59 -20.79 2.62 -6.47
C ILE A 59 -21.22 3.38 -7.72
N VAL A 60 -20.27 3.63 -8.62
CA VAL A 60 -20.53 4.33 -9.89
C VAL A 60 -20.11 3.44 -11.04
N LYS A 61 -21.01 3.25 -12.00
CA LYS A 61 -20.65 2.54 -13.25
C LYS A 61 -19.94 3.50 -14.19
N ALA A 62 -18.71 3.20 -14.54
CA ALA A 62 -17.94 3.95 -15.53
C ALA A 62 -18.37 3.59 -16.96
N PRO A 63 -18.09 4.46 -17.96
CA PRO A 63 -18.48 4.25 -19.36
C PRO A 63 -17.89 2.96 -19.98
N ASP A 64 -16.75 2.50 -19.50
CA ASP A 64 -16.07 1.28 -19.90
C ASP A 64 -16.68 -0.01 -19.32
N GLY A 65 -17.74 0.13 -18.51
CA GLY A 65 -18.44 -0.99 -17.86
C GLY A 65 -17.84 -1.43 -16.53
N ILE A 66 -16.71 -0.87 -16.11
CA ILE A 66 -16.09 -1.08 -14.80
C ILE A 66 -16.88 -0.31 -13.73
N TYR A 67 -16.96 -0.85 -12.52
CA TYR A 67 -17.60 -0.19 -11.39
C TYR A 67 -16.56 0.40 -10.47
N ARG A 68 -16.61 1.70 -10.27
CA ARG A 68 -15.78 2.41 -9.28
C ARG A 68 -16.50 2.47 -7.95
N CYS A 69 -15.86 1.88 -6.93
CA CYS A 69 -16.40 1.79 -5.59
C CYS A 69 -15.63 2.72 -4.65
N TYR A 70 -16.36 3.49 -3.84
CA TYR A 70 -15.82 4.25 -2.72
C TYR A 70 -16.20 3.57 -1.42
N VAL A 71 -15.18 3.23 -0.62
CA VAL A 71 -15.36 2.51 0.64
C VAL A 71 -14.59 3.17 1.78
N GLU A 72 -15.08 2.94 2.99
CA GLU A 72 -14.45 3.35 4.24
C GLU A 72 -14.18 2.11 5.09
N GLY A 73 -12.91 1.85 5.42
CA GLY A 73 -12.50 0.75 6.27
C GLY A 73 -12.92 0.99 7.73
N LEU A 74 -13.65 0.05 8.32
CA LEU A 74 -14.17 0.18 9.68
C LEU A 74 -13.38 -0.62 10.70
N ARG A 75 -13.29 -1.92 10.51
CA ARG A 75 -12.74 -2.86 11.49
C ARG A 75 -11.90 -3.94 10.83
N LYS A 76 -10.80 -4.32 11.50
CA LYS A 76 -10.03 -5.51 11.14
C LYS A 76 -10.85 -6.76 11.46
N ALA A 77 -10.82 -7.73 10.56
CA ALA A 77 -11.51 -9.01 10.75
C ALA A 77 -10.68 -10.16 10.18
N ARG A 78 -10.98 -11.36 10.68
CA ARG A 78 -10.40 -12.61 10.18
C ARG A 78 -11.47 -13.40 9.43
N LEU A 79 -11.13 -13.87 8.25
CA LEU A 79 -11.97 -14.75 7.44
C LEU A 79 -12.21 -16.07 8.21
N ALA A 80 -13.47 -16.38 8.47
CA ALA A 80 -13.90 -17.64 9.04
C ALA A 80 -14.33 -18.62 7.93
N GLU A 81 -15.34 -18.25 7.16
CA GLU A 81 -15.79 -19.02 5.99
C GLU A 81 -15.91 -18.13 4.76
N PHE A 82 -15.75 -18.75 3.58
CA PHE A 82 -15.86 -18.10 2.30
C PHE A 82 -16.82 -18.90 1.41
N TYR A 83 -17.90 -18.27 1.00
CA TYR A 83 -18.96 -18.87 0.20
C TYR A 83 -18.91 -18.33 -1.21
N GLN A 84 -18.92 -19.24 -2.16
CA GLN A 84 -18.99 -18.94 -3.59
C GLN A 84 -20.34 -19.37 -4.13
N TYR A 85 -21.22 -18.40 -4.34
CA TYR A 85 -22.47 -18.62 -5.05
C TYR A 85 -22.25 -18.44 -6.56
N ASP A 86 -23.21 -18.84 -7.35
CA ASP A 86 -23.10 -18.76 -8.81
C ASP A 86 -22.87 -17.32 -9.31
N ASP A 87 -23.43 -16.34 -8.63
CA ASP A 87 -23.41 -14.94 -9.04
C ASP A 87 -22.69 -13.98 -8.06
N CYS A 88 -22.36 -14.41 -6.84
CA CYS A 88 -21.74 -13.53 -5.83
C CYS A 88 -20.80 -14.27 -4.87
N TYR A 89 -20.08 -13.52 -4.07
CA TYR A 89 -19.26 -13.97 -2.95
C TYR A 89 -19.83 -13.47 -1.63
N GLU A 90 -19.82 -14.34 -0.61
CA GLU A 90 -20.13 -13.99 0.77
C GLU A 90 -19.07 -14.54 1.72
N ALA A 91 -18.96 -13.99 2.91
CA ALA A 91 -17.99 -14.46 3.90
C ALA A 91 -18.51 -14.28 5.34
N ASP A 92 -18.27 -15.30 6.15
CA ASP A 92 -18.34 -15.15 7.60
C ASP A 92 -17.01 -14.65 8.12
N VAL A 93 -17.05 -13.65 8.97
CA VAL A 93 -15.86 -13.03 9.53
C VAL A 93 -15.92 -12.88 11.04
N ARG A 94 -14.77 -12.97 11.69
CA ARG A 94 -14.62 -12.69 13.13
C ARG A 94 -13.91 -11.36 13.30
N LEU A 95 -14.56 -10.39 13.91
CA LEU A 95 -13.92 -9.12 14.23
C LEU A 95 -12.74 -9.35 15.17
N VAL A 96 -11.64 -8.66 14.89
CA VAL A 96 -10.46 -8.64 15.74
C VAL A 96 -10.09 -7.19 16.07
N PRO A 97 -9.41 -6.93 17.19
CA PRO A 97 -8.95 -5.58 17.51
C PRO A 97 -8.10 -5.00 16.38
N ASN A 98 -8.28 -3.73 16.06
CA ASN A 98 -7.42 -3.03 15.10
C ASN A 98 -5.98 -2.99 15.63
N TYR A 99 -5.83 -2.78 16.93
CA TYR A 99 -4.57 -2.81 17.67
C TYR A 99 -4.75 -3.62 18.95
N SER A 100 -3.87 -4.59 19.17
CA SER A 100 -3.75 -5.31 20.43
C SER A 100 -2.90 -4.50 21.41
N LYS A 101 -2.94 -4.84 22.70
CA LYS A 101 -2.02 -4.26 23.68
C LYS A 101 -0.58 -4.56 23.31
N ASP A 102 0.26 -3.54 23.35
CA ASP A 102 1.70 -3.69 23.23
C ASP A 102 2.28 -4.36 24.49
N ARG A 103 3.34 -5.13 24.29
CA ARG A 103 4.07 -5.81 25.35
C ARG A 103 5.31 -5.04 25.80
N LEU A 104 5.70 -4.00 25.05
CA LEU A 104 6.87 -3.18 25.27
C LEU A 104 6.63 -2.17 26.40
N ASP A 105 7.67 -1.81 27.10
CA ASP A 105 7.65 -0.72 28.08
C ASP A 105 7.65 0.66 27.40
N ASP A 106 7.60 1.73 28.17
CA ASP A 106 7.44 3.07 27.62
C ASP A 106 8.73 3.59 26.94
N ASP A 107 9.90 3.15 27.39
CA ASP A 107 11.18 3.52 26.79
C ASP A 107 11.36 2.79 25.43
N GLU A 108 11.00 1.51 25.38
CA GLU A 108 10.99 0.74 24.13
C GLU A 108 10.02 1.32 23.09
N LYS A 109 8.81 1.74 23.54
CA LYS A 109 7.84 2.43 22.67
C LYS A 109 8.40 3.73 22.11
N LEU A 110 9.06 4.50 22.96
CA LEU A 110 9.69 5.76 22.53
C LEU A 110 10.84 5.51 21.56
N ALA A 111 11.65 4.48 21.80
CA ALA A 111 12.73 4.11 20.91
C ALA A 111 12.21 3.70 19.51
N VAL A 112 11.18 2.86 19.44
CA VAL A 112 10.54 2.48 18.17
C VAL A 112 9.97 3.70 17.46
N PHE A 113 9.27 4.57 18.19
CA PHE A 113 8.68 5.79 17.62
C PHE A 113 9.74 6.69 16.97
N ARG A 114 10.86 6.94 17.66
CA ARG A 114 11.98 7.73 17.12
C ARG A 114 12.63 7.07 15.94
N SER A 115 12.91 5.77 16.01
CA SER A 115 13.52 5.03 14.91
C SER A 115 12.69 5.07 13.62
N VAL A 116 11.35 5.07 13.73
CA VAL A 116 10.48 5.22 12.55
C VAL A 116 10.63 6.61 11.95
N LEU A 117 10.68 7.66 12.77
CA LEU A 117 10.87 9.04 12.28
C LEU A 117 12.23 9.22 11.62
N ASP A 118 13.29 8.70 12.23
CA ASP A 118 14.64 8.73 11.67
C ASP A 118 14.68 8.03 10.28
N GLU A 119 14.10 6.83 10.17
CA GLU A 119 14.04 6.09 8.92
C GLU A 119 13.16 6.79 7.86
N PHE A 120 12.08 7.43 8.29
CA PHE A 120 11.26 8.24 7.40
C PHE A 120 12.02 9.45 6.86
N GLU A 121 12.82 10.13 7.68
CA GLU A 121 13.67 11.23 7.22
C GLU A 121 14.70 10.78 6.18
N GLU A 122 15.31 9.59 6.36
CA GLU A 122 16.21 9.02 5.34
C GLU A 122 15.47 8.69 4.04
N TYR A 123 14.25 8.15 4.13
CA TYR A 123 13.39 7.90 2.98
C TYR A 123 13.07 9.19 2.20
N VAL A 124 12.74 10.27 2.89
CA VAL A 124 12.42 11.57 2.26
C VAL A 124 13.59 12.14 1.46
N LYS A 125 14.84 11.90 1.87
CA LYS A 125 16.05 12.37 1.13
C LYS A 125 16.17 11.72 -0.26
N VAL A 126 15.62 10.53 -0.43
CA VAL A 126 15.75 9.75 -1.67
C VAL A 126 14.48 9.71 -2.51
N VAL A 127 13.32 9.96 -1.94
CA VAL A 127 12.08 10.00 -2.71
C VAL A 127 12.06 11.21 -3.65
N PRO A 128 11.64 11.06 -4.93
CA PRO A 128 11.74 12.15 -5.93
C PRO A 128 10.95 13.41 -5.55
N LYS A 129 9.79 13.23 -4.91
CA LYS A 129 8.92 14.33 -4.51
C LYS A 129 8.06 13.91 -3.31
N MET A 130 8.23 14.61 -2.21
CA MET A 130 7.38 14.50 -1.01
C MET A 130 6.59 15.81 -0.87
N PRO A 131 5.24 15.76 -0.76
CA PRO A 131 4.45 16.94 -0.42
C PRO A 131 4.83 17.45 0.97
N GLU A 132 5.08 18.76 1.08
CA GLU A 132 5.50 19.38 2.35
C GLU A 132 4.48 19.20 3.47
N GLU A 133 3.19 19.29 3.14
CA GLU A 133 2.09 19.07 4.06
C GLU A 133 2.12 17.66 4.67
N LEU A 134 2.40 16.64 3.85
CA LEU A 134 2.51 15.26 4.30
C LEU A 134 3.74 15.06 5.20
N TYR A 135 4.88 15.65 4.83
CA TYR A 135 6.10 15.62 5.64
C TYR A 135 5.85 16.20 7.04
N VAL A 136 5.26 17.40 7.11
CA VAL A 136 4.91 18.06 8.38
C VAL A 136 3.90 17.24 9.17
N GLN A 137 2.89 16.64 8.51
CA GLN A 137 1.90 15.81 9.17
C GLN A 137 2.52 14.58 9.82
N ILE A 138 3.44 13.88 9.15
CA ILE A 138 4.10 12.69 9.67
C ILE A 138 5.00 13.04 10.85
N LEU A 139 5.86 14.04 10.71
CA LEU A 139 6.73 14.49 11.81
C LEU A 139 5.96 15.06 13.00
N GLY A 140 4.79 15.65 12.76
CA GLY A 140 3.90 16.18 13.80
C GLY A 140 3.07 15.12 14.53
N SER A 141 3.21 13.82 14.20
CA SER A 141 2.49 12.73 14.86
C SER A 141 2.84 12.65 16.34
N LYS A 142 1.82 12.62 17.20
CA LYS A 142 1.99 12.61 18.67
C LYS A 142 1.85 11.22 19.29
N THR A 143 1.28 10.27 18.56
CA THR A 143 1.04 8.92 19.05
C THR A 143 1.50 7.87 18.05
N PRO A 144 1.90 6.67 18.51
CA PRO A 144 2.26 5.57 17.62
C PRO A 144 1.17 5.21 16.59
N VAL A 145 -0.11 5.29 16.98
CA VAL A 145 -1.25 5.02 16.07
C VAL A 145 -1.29 6.07 14.97
N GLN A 146 -1.22 7.35 15.34
CA GLN A 146 -1.25 8.47 14.38
C GLN A 146 -0.07 8.39 13.40
N LEU A 147 1.13 8.09 13.89
CA LEU A 147 2.32 7.91 13.06
C LEU A 147 2.13 6.75 12.08
N PHE A 148 1.69 5.58 12.57
CA PHE A 148 1.43 4.43 11.70
C PHE A 148 0.39 4.74 10.61
N GLU A 149 -0.74 5.35 10.97
CA GLU A 149 -1.80 5.67 10.01
C GLU A 149 -1.33 6.68 8.97
N SER A 150 -0.62 7.74 9.39
CA SER A 150 -0.06 8.73 8.46
C SER A 150 0.92 8.11 7.46
N LEU A 151 1.78 7.18 7.90
CA LEU A 151 2.70 6.46 7.02
C LEU A 151 1.98 5.46 6.12
N ALA A 152 1.15 4.57 6.70
CA ALA A 152 0.51 3.48 5.96
C ALA A 152 -0.49 3.95 4.90
N PHE A 153 -1.10 5.12 5.09
CA PHE A 153 -2.09 5.66 4.15
C PHE A 153 -1.43 6.43 2.99
N ASN A 154 -0.26 6.99 3.19
CA ASN A 154 0.35 7.91 2.25
C ASN A 154 1.61 7.39 1.57
N ILE A 155 2.34 6.45 2.18
CA ILE A 155 3.54 5.89 1.54
C ILE A 155 3.13 4.76 0.57
N PRO A 156 3.67 4.76 -0.68
CA PRO A 156 3.43 3.68 -1.62
C PRO A 156 4.16 2.41 -1.16
N LEU A 157 3.41 1.46 -0.59
CA LEU A 157 3.91 0.16 -0.17
C LEU A 157 3.40 -0.94 -1.11
N ALA A 158 4.19 -1.98 -1.34
CA ALA A 158 3.76 -3.18 -2.03
C ALA A 158 2.55 -3.80 -1.32
N PHE A 159 1.67 -4.48 -2.07
CA PHE A 159 0.44 -5.03 -1.48
C PHE A 159 0.72 -6.08 -0.40
N THR A 160 1.79 -6.88 -0.57
CA THR A 160 2.26 -7.86 0.42
C THR A 160 2.71 -7.22 1.73
N ASP A 161 3.36 -6.07 1.65
CA ASP A 161 3.77 -5.29 2.80
C ASP A 161 2.56 -4.70 3.53
N ARG A 162 1.61 -4.13 2.77
CA ARG A 162 0.34 -3.67 3.34
C ARG A 162 -0.42 -4.79 4.03
N GLN A 163 -0.41 -5.99 3.47
CA GLN A 163 -1.03 -7.15 4.10
C GLN A 163 -0.31 -7.54 5.40
N SER A 164 1.02 -7.56 5.41
CA SER A 164 1.81 -7.83 6.62
C SER A 164 1.53 -6.81 7.73
N LEU A 165 1.43 -5.53 7.39
CA LEU A 165 1.05 -4.47 8.33
C LEU A 165 -0.39 -4.65 8.84
N LEU A 166 -1.33 -5.09 8.00
CA LEU A 166 -2.70 -5.36 8.43
C LEU A 166 -2.74 -6.55 9.40
N GLU A 167 -1.95 -7.59 9.16
CA GLU A 167 -1.89 -8.80 9.98
C GLU A 167 -1.21 -8.56 11.33
N ALA A 168 -0.22 -7.69 11.40
CA ALA A 168 0.51 -7.40 12.62
C ALA A 168 -0.44 -6.99 13.76
N PRO A 169 -0.24 -7.55 14.99
CA PRO A 169 -1.24 -7.46 16.05
C PRO A 169 -1.25 -6.09 16.74
N SER A 170 -0.12 -5.55 17.12
CA SER A 170 -0.01 -4.27 17.83
C SER A 170 0.43 -3.13 16.92
N VAL A 171 0.26 -1.89 17.37
CA VAL A 171 0.75 -0.74 16.60
C VAL A 171 2.28 -0.69 16.55
N LEU A 172 2.94 -1.15 17.60
CA LEU A 172 4.40 -1.18 17.63
C LEU A 172 4.98 -2.24 16.70
N ASP A 173 4.35 -3.44 16.63
CA ASP A 173 4.73 -4.45 15.64
C ASP A 173 4.61 -3.90 14.21
N LYS A 174 3.56 -3.10 13.95
CA LYS A 174 3.37 -2.44 12.65
C LYS A 174 4.47 -1.40 12.38
N LEU A 175 4.84 -0.61 13.39
CA LEU A 175 5.90 0.39 13.27
C LEU A 175 7.27 -0.26 13.06
N ILE A 176 7.58 -1.35 13.74
CA ILE A 176 8.82 -2.12 13.53
C ILE A 176 8.89 -2.68 12.09
N LEU A 177 7.78 -3.22 11.59
CA LEU A 177 7.69 -3.61 10.17
C LEU A 177 7.88 -2.41 9.24
N MET A 178 7.30 -1.26 9.58
CA MET A 178 7.43 -0.03 8.79
C MET A 178 8.88 0.44 8.68
N ILE A 179 9.67 0.37 9.76
CA ILE A 179 11.12 0.65 9.72
C ILE A 179 11.79 -0.21 8.64
N THR A 180 11.55 -1.51 8.67
CA THR A 180 12.15 -2.44 7.71
C THR A 180 11.73 -2.13 6.26
N MET A 181 10.46 -1.77 6.06
CA MET A 181 9.93 -1.43 4.74
C MET A 181 10.50 -0.11 4.21
N LEU A 182 10.56 0.93 5.05
CA LEU A 182 11.16 2.22 4.70
C LEU A 182 12.64 2.07 4.35
N SER A 183 13.41 1.35 5.19
CA SER A 183 14.82 1.10 4.94
C SER A 183 15.06 0.39 3.62
N ARG A 184 14.28 -0.65 3.33
CA ARG A 184 14.36 -1.34 2.04
C ARG A 184 14.06 -0.41 0.87
N GLU A 185 12.99 0.38 0.95
CA GLU A 185 12.57 1.29 -0.12
C GLU A 185 13.61 2.41 -0.33
N THR A 186 14.16 2.96 0.74
CA THR A 186 15.27 3.92 0.72
C THR A 186 16.49 3.37 -0.04
N ASN A 187 16.85 2.11 0.23
CA ASN A 187 17.95 1.45 -0.45
C ASN A 187 17.67 1.24 -1.95
N VAL A 188 16.46 0.81 -2.31
CA VAL A 188 16.05 0.61 -3.70
C VAL A 188 16.07 1.93 -4.47
N LEU A 189 15.44 2.98 -3.94
CA LEU A 189 15.41 4.31 -4.58
C LEU A 189 16.83 4.91 -4.74
N SER A 190 17.69 4.70 -3.76
CA SER A 190 19.10 5.14 -3.83
C SER A 190 19.86 4.41 -4.93
N LEU A 191 19.61 3.10 -5.08
CA LEU A 191 20.21 2.29 -6.14
C LEU A 191 19.69 2.72 -7.53
N GLU A 192 18.38 2.92 -7.67
CA GLU A 192 17.76 3.39 -8.90
C GLU A 192 18.36 4.74 -9.35
N ARG A 193 18.48 5.70 -8.42
CA ARG A 193 19.13 6.99 -8.73
C ARG A 193 20.55 6.81 -9.24
N ARG A 194 21.34 5.93 -8.60
CA ARG A 194 22.71 5.66 -9.01
C ARG A 194 22.77 5.06 -10.41
N ILE A 195 21.90 4.07 -10.70
CA ILE A 195 21.80 3.45 -12.02
C ILE A 195 21.42 4.50 -13.08
N HIS A 196 20.40 5.31 -12.82
CA HIS A 196 19.98 6.37 -13.74
C HIS A 196 21.11 7.37 -14.03
N SER A 197 21.84 7.79 -13.01
CA SER A 197 22.99 8.69 -13.18
C SER A 197 24.08 8.05 -14.04
N GLN A 198 24.41 6.77 -13.83
CA GLN A 198 25.40 6.04 -14.64
C GLN A 198 24.96 5.91 -16.11
N VAL A 199 23.70 5.53 -16.34
CA VAL A 199 23.16 5.41 -17.71
C VAL A 199 23.18 6.75 -18.41
N HIS A 200 22.78 7.84 -17.74
CA HIS A 200 22.80 9.18 -18.30
C HIS A 200 24.21 9.62 -18.70
N SER A 201 25.20 9.40 -17.81
CA SER A 201 26.61 9.68 -18.08
C SER A 201 27.14 8.92 -19.30
N GLN A 202 26.81 7.60 -19.43
CA GLN A 202 27.21 6.79 -20.58
C GLN A 202 26.58 7.27 -21.90
N ILE A 203 25.31 7.70 -21.85
CA ILE A 203 24.63 8.25 -23.03
C ILE A 203 25.30 9.55 -23.46
N GLU A 204 25.59 10.48 -22.53
CA GLU A 204 26.26 11.73 -22.82
C GLU A 204 27.67 11.50 -23.40
N GLU A 205 28.43 10.57 -22.86
CA GLU A 205 29.77 10.22 -23.36
C GLU A 205 29.69 9.65 -24.77
N SER A 206 28.77 8.73 -25.03
CA SER A 206 28.57 8.15 -26.37
C SER A 206 28.12 9.19 -27.40
N GLN A 207 27.25 10.11 -27.03
CA GLN A 207 26.83 11.21 -27.90
C GLN A 207 27.99 12.17 -28.21
N ARG A 208 28.81 12.46 -27.20
CA ARG A 208 30.01 13.31 -27.38
C ARG A 208 31.04 12.65 -28.30
N GLU A 209 31.30 11.36 -28.13
CA GLU A 209 32.18 10.61 -29.04
C GLU A 209 31.65 10.58 -30.46
N TYR A 210 30.37 10.35 -30.65
CA TYR A 210 29.73 10.36 -31.96
C TYR A 210 29.92 11.76 -32.64
N TYR A 211 29.64 12.84 -31.91
CA TYR A 211 29.79 14.20 -32.41
C TYR A 211 31.22 14.50 -32.79
N ILE A 212 32.21 14.12 -32.00
CA ILE A 212 33.64 14.30 -32.30
C ILE A 212 34.04 13.52 -33.56
N ARG A 213 33.57 12.29 -33.73
CA ARG A 213 33.84 11.49 -34.94
C ARG A 213 33.27 12.15 -36.21
N GLU A 214 32.08 12.67 -36.14
CA GLU A 214 31.47 13.38 -37.29
C GLU A 214 32.20 14.69 -37.62
N GLN A 215 32.67 15.43 -36.62
CA GLN A 215 33.51 16.61 -36.86
C GLN A 215 34.84 16.25 -37.52
N ILE A 216 35.51 15.20 -37.09
CA ILE A 216 36.77 14.72 -37.70
C ILE A 216 36.54 14.35 -39.17
N LYS A 217 35.46 13.62 -39.48
CA LYS A 217 35.12 13.29 -40.88
C LYS A 217 34.87 14.52 -41.73
N ALA A 218 34.17 15.52 -41.18
CA ALA A 218 33.89 16.77 -41.90
C ALA A 218 35.16 17.61 -42.18
N LEU A 219 36.20 17.48 -41.36
CA LEU A 219 37.50 18.18 -41.53
C LEU A 219 38.45 17.40 -42.45
N GLN A 220 38.20 16.12 -42.72
CA GLN A 220 39.04 15.27 -43.59
C GLN A 220 38.54 15.23 -45.05
N ASN A 221 37.37 15.81 -45.34
CA ASN A 221 36.80 16.01 -46.68
C ASN A 221 36.99 17.46 -47.12
#